data_1479d2ff559b92df1218573de26a4553
#
_entry.id   1479d2ff559b92df1218573de26a4553
#
_cell.length_a   1.000
_cell.length_b   1.000
_cell.length_c   1.000
_cell.angle_alpha   90.00
_cell.angle_beta   90.00
_cell.angle_gamma   90.00
#
_symmetry.space_group_name_H-M   'P 1'
#
loop_
_entity.id
_entity.type
_entity.pdbx_description
1 polymer ?
#
loop_
_entity_poly.entity_id
_entity_poly.type
_entity_poly.pdbx_seq_one_letter_code
_entity_poly.pdbx_strand_id
1 'polypeptide(L)'
;MFASHTLIAYPIISKYGITKNRAVTVAVGGTIITDTLSLLVLAIIVGMATGEVDPHFWAQLGVSILLFGCIVIFLFPVITRWFFKRVKESVSQYIFVLALVFLGAVLAELAGIEGIIGAFLTGLSLNKLIPSTSSLMNRIEFVGNAIFIPFFLISVGMLVDYRAFFRDFETIKVAAVMTGVAILAKYLAALFTQKSFKYSADERRVIFGLSNAQAAATLAAVTVGYNVIIGETAAGEPIRLLNDSVLNGTIVMILVTCTIASFAAQRGARNISLSESISDNKKEGRFRENILIPLKDSENTDELINLSVLIKRKDNRTGVYALNVINNQESDPSADRSRTKFLRRHNRRRLRQTYSSTPCSGTMSTYRMQS
;
A
#
# COMPACT_ATOMS: atom_id res chain seq x y z
N MET A 1 6.65 -13.33 -20.22
CA MET A 1 6.21 -13.16 -18.82
C MET A 1 6.67 -11.82 -18.31
N PHE A 2 5.75 -10.99 -17.81
CA PHE A 2 6.10 -9.64 -17.33
C PHE A 2 5.54 -9.47 -15.93
N ALA A 3 6.37 -9.73 -14.92
CA ALA A 3 6.08 -9.44 -13.54
C ALA A 3 6.02 -7.92 -13.32
N SER A 4 4.96 -7.44 -12.70
CA SER A 4 4.75 -5.99 -12.50
C SER A 4 5.38 -5.53 -11.20
N HIS A 5 5.84 -4.28 -11.16
CA HIS A 5 6.40 -3.70 -9.94
C HIS A 5 5.60 -2.48 -9.49
N THR A 6 4.51 -2.75 -8.82
CA THR A 6 3.52 -1.75 -8.38
C THR A 6 4.13 -0.68 -7.48
N LEU A 7 5.18 -1.04 -6.70
CA LEU A 7 5.80 -0.14 -5.72
C LEU A 7 6.45 1.11 -6.33
N ILE A 8 6.79 1.12 -7.64
CA ILE A 8 7.36 2.30 -8.29
C ILE A 8 6.32 3.42 -8.43
N ALA A 9 5.08 3.08 -8.78
CA ALA A 9 4.01 4.06 -8.95
C ALA A 9 3.22 4.31 -7.67
N TYR A 10 3.30 3.43 -6.66
CA TYR A 10 2.54 3.53 -5.42
C TYR A 10 2.82 4.81 -4.60
N PRO A 11 4.08 5.29 -4.45
CA PRO A 11 4.35 6.56 -3.77
C PRO A 11 3.64 7.76 -4.42
N ILE A 12 3.47 7.75 -5.74
CA ILE A 12 2.71 8.77 -6.47
C ILE A 12 1.24 8.73 -6.02
N ILE A 13 0.65 7.54 -5.97
CA ILE A 13 -0.73 7.33 -5.54
C ILE A 13 -0.94 7.79 -4.09
N SER A 14 0.01 7.46 -3.21
CA SER A 14 0.01 7.88 -1.80
C SER A 14 0.08 9.41 -1.66
N LYS A 15 0.95 10.07 -2.44
CA LYS A 15 1.08 11.54 -2.45
C LYS A 15 -0.22 12.26 -2.82
N TYR A 16 -1.04 11.69 -3.71
CA TYR A 16 -2.34 12.24 -4.10
C TYR A 16 -3.50 11.80 -3.17
N GLY A 17 -3.23 11.00 -2.14
CA GLY A 17 -4.21 10.59 -1.13
C GLY A 17 -5.25 9.57 -1.59
N ILE A 18 -5.11 8.97 -2.78
CA ILE A 18 -6.11 8.06 -3.37
C ILE A 18 -5.83 6.57 -3.11
N THR A 19 -5.01 6.23 -2.13
CA THR A 19 -4.66 4.84 -1.77
C THR A 19 -5.87 3.96 -1.44
N LYS A 20 -6.96 4.57 -0.96
CA LYS A 20 -8.21 3.87 -0.62
C LYS A 20 -9.15 3.68 -1.81
N ASN A 21 -8.81 4.19 -3.00
CA ASN A 21 -9.61 4.02 -4.20
C ASN A 21 -9.67 2.55 -4.62
N ARG A 22 -10.85 2.07 -5.02
CA ARG A 22 -11.07 0.66 -5.41
C ARG A 22 -10.19 0.22 -6.57
N ALA A 23 -9.93 1.11 -7.53
CA ALA A 23 -9.07 0.83 -8.67
C ALA A 23 -7.62 0.54 -8.24
N VAL A 24 -7.11 1.27 -7.23
CA VAL A 24 -5.78 1.03 -6.64
C VAL A 24 -5.73 -0.33 -5.97
N THR A 25 -6.72 -0.67 -5.15
CA THR A 25 -6.80 -1.97 -4.47
C THR A 25 -6.83 -3.14 -5.48
N VAL A 26 -7.63 -3.02 -6.53
CA VAL A 26 -7.74 -4.03 -7.59
C VAL A 26 -6.42 -4.15 -8.36
N ALA A 27 -5.77 -3.03 -8.69
CA ALA A 27 -4.49 -3.04 -9.39
C ALA A 27 -3.40 -3.73 -8.55
N VAL A 28 -3.24 -3.35 -7.27
CA VAL A 28 -2.25 -3.95 -6.37
C VAL A 28 -2.52 -5.44 -6.15
N GLY A 29 -3.77 -5.82 -5.87
CA GLY A 29 -4.12 -7.23 -5.69
C GLY A 29 -3.92 -8.06 -6.96
N GLY A 30 -4.29 -7.52 -8.12
CA GLY A 30 -4.11 -8.17 -9.42
C GLY A 30 -2.64 -8.36 -9.79
N THR A 31 -1.78 -7.37 -9.50
CA THR A 31 -0.33 -7.49 -9.78
C THR A 31 0.33 -8.57 -8.91
N ILE A 32 -0.03 -8.70 -7.66
CA ILE A 32 0.50 -9.77 -6.78
C ILE A 32 0.15 -11.16 -7.35
N ILE A 33 -1.09 -11.35 -7.79
CA ILE A 33 -1.51 -12.62 -8.39
C ILE A 33 -0.73 -12.87 -9.70
N THR A 34 -0.57 -11.85 -10.55
CA THR A 34 0.17 -12.00 -11.80
C THR A 34 1.66 -12.27 -11.58
N ASP A 35 2.26 -11.70 -10.53
CA ASP A 35 3.67 -11.94 -10.20
C ASP A 35 3.87 -13.39 -9.75
N THR A 36 3.01 -13.88 -8.85
CA THR A 36 3.02 -15.28 -8.41
C THR A 36 2.86 -16.24 -9.59
N LEU A 37 1.91 -15.96 -10.50
CA LEU A 37 1.70 -16.78 -11.70
C LEU A 37 2.88 -16.72 -12.67
N SER A 38 3.53 -15.56 -12.82
CA SER A 38 4.71 -15.41 -13.69
C SER A 38 5.89 -16.23 -13.18
N LEU A 39 6.12 -16.24 -11.86
CA LEU A 39 7.17 -17.06 -11.27
C LEU A 39 6.86 -18.55 -11.35
N LEU A 40 5.60 -18.94 -11.18
CA LEU A 40 5.18 -20.32 -11.36
C LEU A 40 5.46 -20.80 -12.81
N VAL A 41 5.08 -20.01 -13.81
CA VAL A 41 5.34 -20.35 -15.23
C VAL A 41 6.85 -20.35 -15.50
N LEU A 42 7.65 -19.46 -14.89
CA LEU A 42 9.10 -19.50 -14.98
C LEU A 42 9.65 -20.81 -14.42
N ALA A 43 9.23 -21.21 -13.23
CA ALA A 43 9.64 -22.47 -12.60
C ALA A 43 9.32 -23.69 -13.48
N ILE A 44 8.14 -23.70 -14.13
CA ILE A 44 7.77 -24.74 -15.10
C ILE A 44 8.75 -24.77 -16.27
N ILE A 45 9.01 -23.61 -16.88
CA ILE A 45 9.89 -23.52 -18.07
C ILE A 45 11.30 -23.97 -17.72
N VAL A 46 11.83 -23.50 -16.59
CA VAL A 46 13.17 -23.87 -16.11
C VAL A 46 13.22 -25.36 -15.80
N GLY A 47 12.28 -25.90 -15.06
CA GLY A 47 12.20 -27.32 -14.75
C GLY A 47 12.11 -28.20 -16.00
N MET A 48 11.31 -27.79 -17.01
CA MET A 48 11.26 -28.51 -18.31
C MET A 48 12.58 -28.42 -19.06
N ALA A 49 13.30 -27.31 -19.00
CA ALA A 49 14.59 -27.13 -19.67
C ALA A 49 15.71 -27.91 -19.00
N THR A 50 15.67 -28.06 -17.66
CA THR A 50 16.67 -28.83 -16.88
C THR A 50 16.37 -30.33 -16.78
N GLY A 51 15.16 -30.75 -17.18
CA GLY A 51 14.72 -32.15 -17.11
C GLY A 51 14.32 -32.63 -15.70
N GLU A 52 14.22 -31.74 -14.73
CA GLU A 52 13.95 -32.04 -13.31
C GLU A 52 12.45 -31.99 -12.93
N VAL A 53 11.52 -32.06 -13.89
CA VAL A 53 10.09 -31.99 -13.59
C VAL A 53 9.55 -33.36 -13.17
N ASP A 54 9.66 -33.65 -11.89
CA ASP A 54 9.03 -34.84 -11.28
C ASP A 54 7.64 -34.44 -10.71
N PRO A 55 6.61 -35.29 -10.80
CA PRO A 55 5.31 -35.06 -10.13
C PRO A 55 5.43 -34.75 -8.63
N HIS A 56 6.48 -35.24 -7.98
CA HIS A 56 6.79 -34.99 -6.58
C HIS A 56 7.12 -33.52 -6.30
N PHE A 57 7.81 -32.82 -7.24
CA PHE A 57 8.13 -31.39 -7.12
C PHE A 57 6.88 -30.52 -6.99
N TRP A 58 5.84 -30.79 -7.80
CA TRP A 58 4.58 -30.04 -7.75
C TRP A 58 3.80 -30.23 -6.46
N ALA A 59 3.77 -31.48 -5.97
CA ALA A 59 3.13 -31.78 -4.70
C ALA A 59 3.87 -31.09 -3.54
N GLN A 60 5.19 -31.14 -3.54
CA GLN A 60 6.02 -30.49 -2.53
C GLN A 60 5.85 -28.96 -2.55
N LEU A 61 5.89 -28.32 -3.72
CA LEU A 61 5.67 -26.88 -3.87
C LEU A 61 4.26 -26.48 -3.38
N GLY A 62 3.24 -27.23 -3.78
CA GLY A 62 1.86 -26.96 -3.35
C GLY A 62 1.67 -27.08 -1.84
N VAL A 63 2.24 -28.11 -1.20
CA VAL A 63 2.21 -28.31 0.25
C VAL A 63 2.98 -27.19 0.95
N SER A 64 4.16 -26.79 0.46
CA SER A 64 4.96 -25.71 1.03
C SER A 64 4.22 -24.38 1.01
N ILE A 65 3.61 -24.03 -0.12
CA ILE A 65 2.81 -22.79 -0.26
C ILE A 65 1.59 -22.81 0.67
N LEU A 66 0.90 -23.94 0.79
CA LEU A 66 -0.25 -24.07 1.65
C LEU A 66 0.15 -23.95 3.12
N LEU A 67 1.23 -24.62 3.53
CA LEU A 67 1.77 -24.53 4.89
C LEU A 67 2.19 -23.10 5.23
N PHE A 68 2.93 -22.45 4.34
CA PHE A 68 3.32 -21.05 4.47
C PHE A 68 2.09 -20.14 4.64
N GLY A 69 1.10 -20.27 3.76
CA GLY A 69 -0.15 -19.49 3.84
C GLY A 69 -0.88 -19.70 5.16
N CYS A 70 -0.99 -20.93 5.65
CA CYS A 70 -1.57 -21.23 6.95
C CYS A 70 -0.80 -20.55 8.10
N ILE A 71 0.53 -20.61 8.10
CA ILE A 71 1.35 -19.98 9.12
C ILE A 71 1.12 -18.47 9.13
N VAL A 72 1.21 -17.82 7.97
CA VAL A 72 1.12 -16.35 7.88
C VAL A 72 -0.30 -15.85 8.19
N ILE A 73 -1.34 -16.52 7.70
CA ILE A 73 -2.72 -16.05 7.84
C ILE A 73 -3.30 -16.35 9.22
N PHE A 74 -2.96 -17.51 9.83
CA PHE A 74 -3.56 -17.92 11.09
C PHE A 74 -2.61 -17.73 12.29
N LEU A 75 -1.36 -18.15 12.18
CA LEU A 75 -0.43 -18.12 13.31
C LEU A 75 0.09 -16.72 13.61
N PHE A 76 0.48 -15.92 12.60
CA PHE A 76 1.01 -14.56 12.81
C PHE A 76 0.03 -13.62 13.52
N PRO A 77 -1.27 -13.55 13.15
CA PRO A 77 -2.23 -12.73 13.89
C PRO A 77 -2.43 -13.18 15.33
N VAL A 78 -2.36 -14.49 15.62
CA VAL A 78 -2.49 -15.02 16.99
C VAL A 78 -1.31 -14.58 17.85
N ILE A 79 -0.08 -14.75 17.33
CA ILE A 79 1.15 -14.36 18.03
C ILE A 79 1.16 -12.83 18.23
N THR A 80 0.81 -12.05 17.21
CA THR A 80 0.76 -10.58 17.28
C THR A 80 -0.26 -10.10 18.31
N ARG A 81 -1.45 -10.71 18.33
CA ARG A 81 -2.47 -10.38 19.33
C ARG A 81 -2.01 -10.69 20.74
N TRP A 82 -1.33 -11.81 20.94
CA TRP A 82 -0.75 -12.18 22.23
C TRP A 82 0.34 -11.20 22.66
N PHE A 83 1.23 -10.81 21.74
CA PHE A 83 2.31 -9.84 21.99
C PHE A 83 1.76 -8.45 22.34
N PHE A 84 0.80 -7.92 21.58
CA PHE A 84 0.21 -6.60 21.80
C PHE A 84 -0.59 -6.50 23.11
N LYS A 85 -1.09 -7.61 23.64
CA LYS A 85 -1.70 -7.64 24.97
C LYS A 85 -0.68 -7.45 26.10
N ARG A 86 0.55 -7.89 25.91
CA ARG A 86 1.62 -7.84 26.93
C ARG A 86 2.49 -6.58 26.81
N VAL A 87 2.76 -6.16 25.61
CA VAL A 87 3.66 -5.03 25.31
C VAL A 87 2.84 -3.87 24.77
N LYS A 88 2.74 -2.79 25.56
CA LYS A 88 2.00 -1.58 25.17
C LYS A 88 2.89 -0.51 24.53
N GLU A 89 4.20 -0.68 24.61
CA GLU A 89 5.17 0.26 24.04
C GLU A 89 5.16 0.22 22.53
N SER A 90 4.93 1.36 21.92
CA SER A 90 4.78 1.51 20.46
C SER A 90 6.07 1.20 19.67
N VAL A 91 7.27 1.38 20.28
CA VAL A 91 8.55 1.07 19.63
C VAL A 91 8.75 -0.44 19.57
N SER A 92 8.54 -1.13 20.68
CA SER A 92 8.66 -2.59 20.76
C SER A 92 7.63 -3.28 19.85
N GLN A 93 6.42 -2.74 19.75
CA GLN A 93 5.40 -3.23 18.80
C GLN A 93 5.85 -3.06 17.35
N TYR A 94 6.48 -1.91 17.02
CA TYR A 94 7.01 -1.68 15.67
C TYR A 94 8.10 -2.67 15.29
N ILE A 95 9.09 -2.88 16.19
CA ILE A 95 10.18 -3.82 15.96
C ILE A 95 9.64 -5.24 15.78
N PHE A 96 8.65 -5.63 16.59
CA PHE A 96 8.01 -6.94 16.49
C PHE A 96 7.29 -7.14 15.15
N VAL A 97 6.53 -6.14 14.69
CA VAL A 97 5.85 -6.19 13.37
C VAL A 97 6.87 -6.29 12.25
N LEU A 98 7.95 -5.51 12.31
CA LEU A 98 9.02 -5.54 11.32
C LEU A 98 9.71 -6.92 11.28
N ALA A 99 9.99 -7.49 12.45
CA ALA A 99 10.56 -8.83 12.55
C ALA A 99 9.64 -9.90 11.93
N LEU A 100 8.32 -9.80 12.16
CA LEU A 100 7.36 -10.71 11.54
C LEU A 100 7.29 -10.54 10.01
N VAL A 101 7.40 -9.31 9.50
CA VAL A 101 7.42 -9.06 8.05
C VAL A 101 8.65 -9.70 7.40
N PHE A 102 9.83 -9.56 8.01
CA PHE A 102 11.05 -10.23 7.53
C PHE A 102 10.96 -11.75 7.67
N LEU A 103 10.44 -12.24 8.77
CA LEU A 103 10.23 -13.68 8.96
C LEU A 103 9.26 -14.24 7.91
N GLY A 104 8.20 -13.51 7.57
CA GLY A 104 7.26 -13.87 6.51
C GLY A 104 7.95 -13.92 5.14
N ALA A 105 8.87 -12.99 4.86
CA ALA A 105 9.67 -13.00 3.63
C ALA A 105 10.56 -14.25 3.55
N VAL A 106 11.29 -14.56 4.62
CA VAL A 106 12.16 -15.76 4.69
C VAL A 106 11.34 -17.05 4.54
N LEU A 107 10.19 -17.14 5.22
CA LEU A 107 9.32 -18.32 5.10
C LEU A 107 8.75 -18.50 3.68
N ALA A 108 8.49 -17.40 2.95
CA ALA A 108 8.07 -17.46 1.56
C ALA A 108 9.20 -18.01 0.66
N GLU A 109 10.43 -17.53 0.83
CA GLU A 109 11.59 -18.04 0.09
C GLU A 109 11.83 -19.52 0.36
N LEU A 110 11.73 -19.97 1.60
CA LEU A 110 11.80 -21.38 1.97
C LEU A 110 10.68 -22.23 1.37
N ALA A 111 9.49 -21.62 1.14
CA ALA A 111 8.39 -22.27 0.46
C ALA A 111 8.51 -22.28 -1.07
N GLY A 112 9.57 -21.69 -1.63
CA GLY A 112 9.78 -21.57 -3.08
C GLY A 112 9.04 -20.41 -3.73
N ILE A 113 8.64 -19.39 -2.94
CA ILE A 113 7.96 -18.18 -3.41
C ILE A 113 8.85 -16.96 -3.13
N GLU A 114 8.64 -15.89 -3.87
CA GLU A 114 9.38 -14.65 -3.69
C GLU A 114 9.13 -14.00 -2.31
N GLY A 115 10.20 -13.57 -1.61
CA GLY A 115 10.11 -13.00 -0.26
C GLY A 115 9.20 -11.77 -0.16
N ILE A 116 9.07 -10.99 -1.24
CA ILE A 116 8.16 -9.84 -1.32
C ILE A 116 6.71 -10.26 -1.07
N ILE A 117 6.29 -11.41 -1.60
CA ILE A 117 4.93 -11.96 -1.41
C ILE A 117 4.71 -12.31 0.07
N GLY A 118 5.74 -12.89 0.71
CA GLY A 118 5.70 -13.21 2.14
C GLY A 118 5.56 -11.99 3.02
N ALA A 119 6.35 -10.95 2.77
CA ALA A 119 6.24 -9.68 3.46
C ALA A 119 4.86 -9.04 3.30
N PHE A 120 4.34 -9.04 2.08
CA PHE A 120 3.01 -8.49 1.77
C PHE A 120 1.88 -9.26 2.47
N LEU A 121 1.87 -10.60 2.38
CA LEU A 121 0.86 -11.43 3.04
C LEU A 121 0.91 -11.26 4.56
N THR A 122 2.10 -11.12 5.14
CA THR A 122 2.28 -10.81 6.56
C THR A 122 1.62 -9.47 6.89
N GLY A 123 1.92 -8.41 6.16
CA GLY A 123 1.30 -7.10 6.35
C GLY A 123 -0.22 -7.15 6.22
N LEU A 124 -0.74 -7.88 5.24
CA LEU A 124 -2.17 -8.07 5.03
C LEU A 124 -2.84 -8.81 6.21
N SER A 125 -2.20 -9.87 6.73
CA SER A 125 -2.70 -10.65 7.86
C SER A 125 -2.78 -9.82 9.14
N LEU A 126 -1.84 -8.89 9.34
CA LEU A 126 -1.76 -7.99 10.49
C LEU A 126 -2.62 -6.72 10.36
N ASN A 127 -3.10 -6.40 9.17
CA ASN A 127 -3.83 -5.15 8.89
C ASN A 127 -5.05 -4.92 9.80
N LYS A 128 -5.77 -5.98 10.15
CA LYS A 128 -6.92 -5.89 11.06
C LYS A 128 -6.55 -5.61 12.52
N LEU A 129 -5.30 -5.87 12.90
CA LEU A 129 -4.80 -5.69 14.28
C LEU A 129 -4.18 -4.32 14.50
N ILE A 130 -3.81 -3.61 13.43
CA ILE A 130 -3.15 -2.31 13.48
C ILE A 130 -4.10 -1.26 12.90
N PRO A 131 -4.79 -0.48 13.75
CA PRO A 131 -5.67 0.59 13.27
C PRO A 131 -4.89 1.66 12.51
N SER A 132 -5.48 2.17 11.42
CA SER A 132 -4.85 3.19 10.55
C SER A 132 -4.52 4.51 11.27
N THR A 133 -5.19 4.80 12.39
CA THR A 133 -4.98 6.00 13.22
C THR A 133 -4.06 5.76 14.41
N SER A 134 -3.47 4.56 14.53
CA SER A 134 -2.60 4.22 15.66
C SER A 134 -1.21 4.86 15.55
N SER A 135 -0.57 5.11 16.69
CA SER A 135 0.82 5.56 16.73
C SER A 135 1.79 4.56 16.08
N LEU A 136 1.46 3.28 16.12
CA LEU A 136 2.20 2.22 15.46
C LEU A 136 2.13 2.35 13.93
N MET A 137 0.93 2.59 13.36
CA MET A 137 0.78 2.79 11.91
C MET A 137 1.54 4.02 11.43
N ASN A 138 1.47 5.14 12.18
CA ASN A 138 2.24 6.35 11.84
C ASN A 138 3.75 6.08 11.80
N ARG A 139 4.28 5.23 12.69
CA ARG A 139 5.69 4.83 12.67
C ARG A 139 6.02 3.96 11.46
N ILE A 140 5.16 2.98 11.14
CA ILE A 140 5.32 2.13 9.96
C ILE A 140 5.34 2.98 8.69
N GLU A 141 4.39 3.91 8.54
CA GLU A 141 4.33 4.82 7.40
C GLU A 141 5.54 5.75 7.34
N PHE A 142 5.98 6.31 8.48
CA PHE A 142 7.14 7.19 8.52
C PHE A 142 8.40 6.46 8.06
N VAL A 143 8.72 5.30 8.64
CA VAL A 143 9.93 4.55 8.29
C VAL A 143 9.85 4.00 6.86
N GLY A 144 8.66 3.55 6.43
CA GLY A 144 8.40 3.13 5.06
C GLY A 144 8.72 4.23 4.05
N ASN A 145 8.20 5.43 4.27
CA ASN A 145 8.37 6.56 3.37
C ASN A 145 9.76 7.21 3.47
N ALA A 146 10.37 7.25 4.66
CA ALA A 146 11.65 7.93 4.87
C ALA A 146 12.86 7.06 4.54
N ILE A 147 12.76 5.74 4.69
CA ILE A 147 13.89 4.81 4.53
C ILE A 147 13.62 3.81 3.42
N PHE A 148 12.62 2.93 3.57
CA PHE A 148 12.48 1.78 2.67
C PHE A 148 12.17 2.18 1.23
N ILE A 149 11.25 3.12 1.00
CA ILE A 149 10.90 3.55 -0.36
C ILE A 149 12.05 4.23 -1.08
N PRO A 150 12.79 5.22 -0.51
CA PRO A 150 13.94 5.82 -1.17
C PRO A 150 15.06 4.82 -1.48
N PHE A 151 15.42 3.96 -0.52
CA PHE A 151 16.45 2.93 -0.74
C PHE A 151 16.04 1.94 -1.84
N PHE A 152 14.77 1.53 -1.86
CA PHE A 152 14.22 0.69 -2.90
C PHE A 152 14.31 1.37 -4.29
N LEU A 153 13.90 2.63 -4.41
CA LEU A 153 13.96 3.35 -5.68
C LEU A 153 15.40 3.55 -6.17
N ILE A 154 16.34 3.82 -5.28
CA ILE A 154 17.78 3.89 -5.61
C ILE A 154 18.28 2.53 -6.08
N SER A 155 17.96 1.45 -5.35
CA SER A 155 18.36 0.09 -5.73
C SER A 155 17.84 -0.31 -7.11
N VAL A 156 16.58 -0.03 -7.41
CA VAL A 156 16.02 -0.27 -8.74
C VAL A 156 16.69 0.60 -9.80
N GLY A 157 16.98 1.86 -9.49
CA GLY A 157 17.70 2.76 -10.41
C GLY A 157 19.12 2.27 -10.74
N MET A 158 19.81 1.67 -9.78
CA MET A 158 21.14 1.11 -9.97
C MET A 158 21.16 -0.14 -10.87
N LEU A 159 20.05 -0.85 -11.00
CA LEU A 159 19.94 -2.00 -11.92
C LEU A 159 19.88 -1.58 -13.39
N VAL A 160 19.63 -0.29 -13.69
CA VAL A 160 19.50 0.21 -15.04
C VAL A 160 20.87 0.55 -15.61
N ASP A 161 21.40 -0.31 -16.50
CA ASP A 161 22.60 0.01 -17.27
C ASP A 161 22.24 0.76 -18.58
N TYR A 162 22.44 2.08 -18.57
CA TYR A 162 22.17 2.92 -19.73
C TYR A 162 23.07 2.58 -20.94
N ARG A 163 24.21 1.93 -20.75
CA ARG A 163 25.14 1.53 -21.81
C ARG A 163 24.58 0.44 -22.69
N ALA A 164 23.62 -0.34 -22.17
CA ALA A 164 22.92 -1.39 -22.92
C ALA A 164 22.16 -0.81 -24.13
N PHE A 165 21.77 0.48 -24.10
CA PHE A 165 21.08 1.14 -25.22
C PHE A 165 21.94 1.27 -26.48
N PHE A 166 23.27 1.26 -26.35
CA PHE A 166 24.20 1.58 -27.44
C PHE A 166 25.00 0.39 -27.93
N ARG A 167 24.75 -0.82 -27.38
CA ARG A 167 25.58 -1.99 -27.70
C ARG A 167 25.30 -2.59 -29.06
N ASP A 168 24.03 -2.85 -29.40
CA ASP A 168 23.67 -3.58 -30.63
C ASP A 168 22.28 -3.20 -31.15
N PHE A 169 22.14 -3.18 -32.49
CA PHE A 169 20.85 -2.93 -33.13
C PHE A 169 19.84 -4.06 -32.86
N GLU A 170 20.29 -5.31 -32.71
CA GLU A 170 19.44 -6.44 -32.27
C GLU A 170 18.86 -6.24 -30.90
N THR A 171 19.65 -5.78 -29.93
CA THR A 171 19.18 -5.46 -28.57
C THR A 171 18.07 -4.40 -28.60
N ILE A 172 18.19 -3.37 -29.43
CA ILE A 172 17.17 -2.33 -29.58
C ILE A 172 15.88 -2.92 -30.20
N LYS A 173 15.96 -3.77 -31.20
CA LYS A 173 14.81 -4.47 -31.79
C LYS A 173 14.08 -5.33 -30.75
N VAL A 174 14.83 -6.16 -30.03
CA VAL A 174 14.28 -7.02 -28.98
C VAL A 174 13.63 -6.17 -27.89
N ALA A 175 14.29 -5.14 -27.41
CA ALA A 175 13.77 -4.20 -26.42
C ALA A 175 12.47 -3.53 -26.88
N ALA A 176 12.42 -3.07 -28.14
CA ALA A 176 11.23 -2.42 -28.68
C ALA A 176 10.04 -3.38 -28.79
N VAL A 177 10.25 -4.62 -29.25
CA VAL A 177 9.20 -5.63 -29.32
C VAL A 177 8.72 -6.01 -27.92
N MET A 178 9.63 -6.31 -27.00
CA MET A 178 9.30 -6.68 -25.62
C MET A 178 8.51 -5.56 -24.92
N THR A 179 8.99 -4.33 -25.04
CA THR A 179 8.33 -3.15 -24.46
C THR A 179 6.97 -2.92 -25.08
N GLY A 180 6.85 -2.99 -26.40
CA GLY A 180 5.58 -2.80 -27.11
C GLY A 180 4.53 -3.84 -26.71
N VAL A 181 4.92 -5.12 -26.66
CA VAL A 181 4.03 -6.22 -26.24
C VAL A 181 3.63 -6.05 -24.76
N ALA A 182 4.58 -5.72 -23.88
CA ALA A 182 4.30 -5.51 -22.47
C ALA A 182 3.29 -4.37 -22.24
N ILE A 183 3.53 -3.20 -22.84
CA ILE A 183 2.64 -2.04 -22.74
C ILE A 183 1.25 -2.36 -23.29
N LEU A 184 1.19 -3.00 -24.46
CA LEU A 184 -0.09 -3.35 -25.09
C LEU A 184 -0.89 -4.34 -24.22
N ALA A 185 -0.25 -5.39 -23.72
CA ALA A 185 -0.88 -6.38 -22.85
C ALA A 185 -1.42 -5.74 -21.57
N LYS A 186 -0.63 -4.90 -20.90
CA LYS A 186 -1.04 -4.19 -19.67
C LYS A 186 -2.13 -3.15 -19.93
N TYR A 187 -2.07 -2.44 -21.06
CA TYR A 187 -3.11 -1.51 -21.46
C TYR A 187 -4.44 -2.22 -21.73
N LEU A 188 -4.41 -3.34 -22.44
CA LEU A 188 -5.60 -4.16 -22.69
C LEU A 188 -6.17 -4.72 -21.39
N ALA A 189 -5.33 -5.22 -20.49
CA ALA A 189 -5.77 -5.68 -19.17
C ALA A 189 -6.45 -4.56 -18.36
N ALA A 190 -5.87 -3.35 -18.33
CA ALA A 190 -6.48 -2.20 -17.70
C ALA A 190 -7.80 -1.78 -18.35
N LEU A 191 -7.91 -1.90 -19.68
CA LEU A 191 -9.13 -1.59 -20.43
C LEU A 191 -10.23 -2.62 -20.17
N PHE A 192 -9.90 -3.91 -20.12
CA PHE A 192 -10.85 -4.97 -19.74
C PHE A 192 -11.33 -4.79 -18.30
N THR A 193 -10.43 -4.48 -17.37
CA THR A 193 -10.76 -4.18 -15.98
C THR A 193 -11.69 -2.97 -15.89
N GLN A 194 -11.41 -1.88 -16.64
CA GLN A 194 -12.28 -0.71 -16.71
C GLN A 194 -13.69 -1.09 -17.16
N LYS A 195 -13.82 -1.86 -18.24
CA LYS A 195 -15.14 -2.25 -18.77
C LYS A 195 -15.89 -3.19 -17.82
N SER A 196 -15.19 -4.16 -17.23
CA SER A 196 -15.79 -5.16 -16.33
C SER A 196 -16.31 -4.53 -15.03
N PHE A 197 -15.54 -3.64 -14.41
CA PHE A 197 -15.88 -2.99 -13.16
C PHE A 197 -16.53 -1.61 -13.32
N LYS A 198 -16.74 -1.16 -14.56
CA LYS A 198 -17.32 0.16 -14.92
C LYS A 198 -16.54 1.32 -14.32
N TYR A 199 -15.22 1.23 -14.32
CA TYR A 199 -14.33 2.27 -13.83
C TYR A 199 -14.23 3.45 -14.80
N SER A 200 -13.84 4.61 -14.29
CA SER A 200 -13.57 5.81 -15.09
C SER A 200 -12.28 5.66 -15.93
N ALA A 201 -12.11 6.57 -16.90
CA ALA A 201 -10.88 6.61 -17.71
C ALA A 201 -9.63 6.93 -16.86
N ASP A 202 -9.79 7.71 -15.78
CA ASP A 202 -8.68 8.05 -14.88
C ASP A 202 -8.32 6.89 -13.95
N GLU A 203 -9.31 6.12 -13.49
CA GLU A 203 -9.08 4.86 -12.77
C GLU A 203 -8.35 3.83 -13.64
N ARG A 204 -8.70 3.72 -14.95
CA ARG A 204 -7.93 2.90 -15.89
C ARG A 204 -6.49 3.34 -15.99
N ARG A 205 -6.20 4.66 -16.06
CA ARG A 205 -4.83 5.18 -16.10
C ARG A 205 -4.05 4.81 -14.85
N VAL A 206 -4.69 4.84 -13.68
CA VAL A 206 -4.09 4.41 -12.42
C VAL A 206 -3.81 2.91 -12.44
N ILE A 207 -4.77 2.07 -12.86
CA ILE A 207 -4.58 0.62 -12.98
C ILE A 207 -3.43 0.31 -13.93
N PHE A 208 -3.41 0.94 -15.11
CA PHE A 208 -2.34 0.78 -16.09
C PHE A 208 -0.99 1.23 -15.50
N GLY A 209 -0.92 2.41 -14.88
CA GLY A 209 0.32 2.92 -14.28
C GLY A 209 0.86 2.03 -13.15
N LEU A 210 -0.01 1.48 -12.30
CA LEU A 210 0.40 0.57 -11.22
C LEU A 210 0.84 -0.82 -11.75
N SER A 211 0.29 -1.28 -12.86
CA SER A 211 0.57 -2.61 -13.41
C SER A 211 1.63 -2.64 -14.51
N ASN A 212 1.94 -1.50 -15.16
CA ASN A 212 2.86 -1.45 -16.31
C ASN A 212 4.33 -1.35 -15.91
N ALA A 213 4.67 -0.86 -14.71
CA ALA A 213 6.06 -0.78 -14.27
C ALA A 213 6.65 -2.19 -14.15
N GLN A 214 7.81 -2.38 -14.77
CA GLN A 214 8.62 -3.60 -14.65
C GLN A 214 9.88 -3.24 -13.85
N ALA A 215 10.42 -4.17 -13.05
CA ALA A 215 11.63 -3.91 -12.27
C ALA A 215 12.34 -5.22 -11.88
N ALA A 216 12.79 -5.29 -10.61
CA ALA A 216 13.65 -6.34 -10.11
C ALA A 216 13.12 -7.76 -10.37
N ALA A 217 11.83 -8.01 -10.17
CA ALA A 217 11.25 -9.34 -10.40
C ALA A 217 11.36 -9.79 -11.87
N THR A 218 11.14 -8.86 -12.81
CA THR A 218 11.31 -9.15 -14.25
C THR A 218 12.78 -9.41 -14.58
N LEU A 219 13.69 -8.58 -14.03
CA LEU A 219 15.12 -8.78 -14.26
C LEU A 219 15.59 -10.11 -13.66
N ALA A 220 15.17 -10.44 -12.44
CA ALA A 220 15.47 -11.72 -11.79
C ALA A 220 14.98 -12.91 -12.64
N ALA A 221 13.74 -12.85 -13.12
CA ALA A 221 13.18 -13.89 -13.98
C ALA A 221 13.99 -14.08 -15.28
N VAL A 222 14.40 -12.98 -15.91
CA VAL A 222 15.24 -13.03 -17.14
C VAL A 222 16.64 -13.54 -16.82
N THR A 223 17.22 -13.12 -15.68
CA THR A 223 18.56 -13.61 -15.24
C THR A 223 18.54 -15.11 -14.95
N VAL A 224 17.48 -15.62 -14.32
CA VAL A 224 17.29 -17.07 -14.14
C VAL A 224 17.25 -17.77 -15.50
N GLY A 225 16.43 -17.31 -16.44
CA GLY A 225 16.36 -17.89 -17.78
C GLY A 225 17.68 -17.77 -18.58
N TYR A 226 18.45 -16.71 -18.37
CA TYR A 226 19.78 -16.52 -18.95
C TYR A 226 20.81 -17.50 -18.38
N ASN A 227 20.73 -17.85 -17.11
CA ASN A 227 21.68 -18.78 -16.46
C ASN A 227 21.37 -20.26 -16.80
N VAL A 228 20.20 -20.57 -17.34
CA VAL A 228 19.87 -21.93 -17.76
C VAL A 228 20.59 -22.26 -19.07
N ILE A 229 21.48 -23.26 -19.03
CA ILE A 229 22.20 -23.81 -20.19
C ILE A 229 21.38 -24.98 -20.74
N ILE A 230 20.97 -24.91 -22.00
CA ILE A 230 20.18 -25.93 -22.70
C ILE A 230 21.00 -26.80 -23.63
N GLY A 231 22.27 -26.48 -23.86
CA GLY A 231 23.19 -27.24 -24.71
C GLY A 231 24.51 -26.54 -24.87
N GLU A 232 25.40 -27.14 -25.69
CA GLU A 232 26.68 -26.55 -26.08
C GLU A 232 26.76 -26.49 -27.61
N THR A 233 27.34 -25.43 -28.14
CA THR A 233 27.68 -25.32 -29.59
C THR A 233 28.83 -26.24 -29.93
N ALA A 234 29.00 -26.55 -31.22
CA ALA A 234 30.15 -27.34 -31.73
C ALA A 234 31.52 -26.71 -31.36
N ALA A 235 31.53 -25.43 -30.95
CA ALA A 235 32.73 -24.71 -30.47
C ALA A 235 32.91 -24.78 -28.95
N GLY A 236 32.05 -25.48 -28.21
CA GLY A 236 32.10 -25.58 -26.74
C GLY A 236 31.50 -24.38 -26.01
N GLU A 237 30.80 -23.49 -26.70
CA GLU A 237 30.11 -22.36 -26.04
C GLU A 237 28.74 -22.78 -25.54
N PRO A 238 28.34 -22.35 -24.32
CA PRO A 238 27.06 -22.73 -23.74
C PRO A 238 25.90 -22.05 -24.48
N ILE A 239 24.94 -22.85 -24.96
CA ILE A 239 23.67 -22.34 -25.48
C ILE A 239 22.75 -22.06 -24.31
N ARG A 240 22.47 -20.79 -24.08
CA ARG A 240 21.60 -20.32 -23.00
C ARG A 240 20.13 -20.30 -23.44
N LEU A 241 19.22 -20.51 -22.48
CA LEU A 241 17.77 -20.44 -22.76
C LEU A 241 17.36 -19.02 -23.24
N LEU A 242 17.95 -17.98 -22.65
CA LEU A 242 17.79 -16.59 -23.09
C LEU A 242 19.17 -16.03 -23.47
N ASN A 243 19.21 -15.27 -24.56
CA ASN A 243 20.43 -14.65 -25.06
C ASN A 243 20.69 -13.27 -24.41
N ASP A 244 21.90 -12.74 -24.61
CA ASP A 244 22.34 -11.43 -24.11
C ASP A 244 21.43 -10.30 -24.58
N SER A 245 20.89 -10.37 -25.80
CA SER A 245 19.99 -9.34 -26.35
C SER A 245 18.67 -9.27 -25.56
N VAL A 246 18.16 -10.38 -25.03
CA VAL A 246 16.95 -10.40 -24.17
C VAL A 246 17.26 -9.82 -22.80
N LEU A 247 18.41 -10.16 -22.21
CA LEU A 247 18.83 -9.61 -20.93
C LEU A 247 18.98 -8.07 -21.00
N ASN A 248 19.76 -7.61 -21.97
CA ASN A 248 19.98 -6.17 -22.20
C ASN A 248 18.68 -5.46 -22.64
N GLY A 249 17.87 -6.08 -23.49
CA GLY A 249 16.58 -5.56 -23.91
C GLY A 249 15.59 -5.40 -22.74
N THR A 250 15.67 -6.29 -21.75
CA THR A 250 14.86 -6.20 -20.52
C THR A 250 15.23 -4.96 -19.71
N ILE A 251 16.50 -4.61 -19.61
CA ILE A 251 16.94 -3.38 -18.91
C ILE A 251 16.33 -2.15 -19.57
N VAL A 252 16.38 -2.06 -20.91
CA VAL A 252 15.75 -0.98 -21.67
C VAL A 252 14.23 -0.95 -21.44
N MET A 253 13.59 -2.10 -21.49
CA MET A 253 12.15 -2.24 -21.23
C MET A 253 11.78 -1.74 -19.83
N ILE A 254 12.55 -2.06 -18.80
CA ILE A 254 12.33 -1.58 -17.43
C ILE A 254 12.29 -0.06 -17.41
N LEU A 255 13.28 0.61 -17.98
CA LEU A 255 13.35 2.08 -17.99
C LEU A 255 12.14 2.71 -18.67
N VAL A 256 11.78 2.22 -19.84
CA VAL A 256 10.65 2.76 -20.63
C VAL A 256 9.33 2.50 -19.93
N THR A 257 9.09 1.28 -19.42
CA THR A 257 7.84 0.92 -18.76
C THR A 257 7.67 1.66 -17.44
N CYS A 258 8.72 1.84 -16.62
CA CYS A 258 8.69 2.61 -15.38
C CYS A 258 8.38 4.09 -15.65
N THR A 259 8.96 4.66 -16.69
CA THR A 259 8.70 6.06 -17.11
C THR A 259 7.24 6.23 -17.51
N ILE A 260 6.72 5.40 -18.41
CA ILE A 260 5.33 5.46 -18.87
C ILE A 260 4.36 5.21 -17.70
N ALA A 261 4.67 4.24 -16.84
CA ALA A 261 3.87 3.91 -15.67
C ALA A 261 3.74 5.10 -14.71
N SER A 262 4.86 5.77 -14.42
CA SER A 262 4.89 6.95 -13.54
C SER A 262 4.04 8.09 -14.06
N PHE A 263 4.15 8.43 -15.34
CA PHE A 263 3.32 9.48 -15.95
C PHE A 263 1.83 9.10 -16.00
N ALA A 264 1.51 7.86 -16.34
CA ALA A 264 0.12 7.40 -16.36
C ALA A 264 -0.52 7.42 -14.96
N ALA A 265 0.19 6.90 -13.96
CA ALA A 265 -0.24 6.92 -12.56
C ALA A 265 -0.43 8.35 -12.04
N GLN A 266 0.53 9.24 -12.30
CA GLN A 266 0.46 10.65 -11.87
C GLN A 266 -0.74 11.37 -12.47
N ARG A 267 -0.96 11.22 -13.79
CA ARG A 267 -2.09 11.88 -14.46
C ARG A 267 -3.43 11.35 -13.97
N GLY A 268 -3.57 10.03 -13.83
CA GLY A 268 -4.79 9.41 -13.31
C GLY A 268 -5.06 9.80 -11.85
N ALA A 269 -4.04 9.73 -10.99
CA ALA A 269 -4.14 10.06 -9.58
C ALA A 269 -4.53 11.54 -9.35
N ARG A 270 -3.89 12.45 -10.07
CA ARG A 270 -4.21 13.89 -10.00
C ARG A 270 -5.67 14.16 -10.36
N ASN A 271 -6.17 13.57 -11.46
CA ASN A 271 -7.53 13.79 -11.92
C ASN A 271 -8.57 13.21 -10.92
N ILE A 272 -8.30 12.03 -10.36
CA ILE A 272 -9.18 11.43 -9.33
C ILE A 272 -9.20 12.31 -8.09
N SER A 273 -8.06 12.73 -7.57
CA SER A 273 -7.97 13.59 -6.40
C SER A 273 -8.71 14.93 -6.60
N LEU A 274 -8.60 15.53 -7.78
CA LEU A 274 -9.34 16.75 -8.12
C LEU A 274 -10.85 16.50 -8.21
N SER A 275 -11.29 15.38 -8.79
CA SER A 275 -12.71 15.05 -8.88
C SER A 275 -13.33 14.73 -7.52
N GLU A 276 -12.61 14.08 -6.63
CA GLU A 276 -13.02 13.84 -5.25
C GLU A 276 -13.16 15.15 -4.47
N SER A 277 -12.18 16.06 -4.56
CA SER A 277 -12.25 17.38 -3.92
C SER A 277 -13.39 18.25 -4.45
N ILE A 278 -13.71 18.18 -5.75
CA ILE A 278 -14.87 18.91 -6.34
C ILE A 278 -16.19 18.28 -5.88
N SER A 279 -16.26 16.94 -5.78
CA SER A 279 -17.47 16.27 -5.30
C SER A 279 -17.69 16.47 -3.80
N ASP A 280 -16.64 16.58 -3.00
CA ASP A 280 -16.72 16.94 -1.59
C ASP A 280 -17.15 18.41 -1.42
N ASN A 281 -16.59 19.34 -2.18
CA ASN A 281 -17.06 20.73 -2.20
C ASN A 281 -18.53 20.88 -2.66
N LYS A 282 -19.01 20.06 -3.60
CA LYS A 282 -20.44 20.01 -3.96
C LYS A 282 -21.32 19.41 -2.87
N LYS A 283 -20.79 18.48 -2.08
CA LYS A 283 -21.47 17.97 -0.88
C LYS A 283 -21.40 18.99 0.26
N GLU A 284 -20.32 19.73 0.40
CA GLU A 284 -20.16 20.81 1.38
C GLU A 284 -21.16 21.95 1.16
N GLY A 285 -21.60 22.23 -0.07
CA GLY A 285 -22.75 23.14 -0.32
C GLY A 285 -24.07 22.67 0.31
N ARG A 286 -24.14 21.44 0.84
CA ARG A 286 -25.21 20.87 1.66
C ARG A 286 -24.81 20.59 3.11
N PHE A 287 -23.53 20.72 3.46
CA PHE A 287 -23.10 20.55 4.84
C PHE A 287 -23.45 21.81 5.65
N ARG A 288 -24.16 21.60 6.75
CA ARG A 288 -24.30 22.59 7.78
C ARG A 288 -22.89 22.84 8.36
N GLU A 289 -22.38 24.06 8.23
CA GLU A 289 -21.12 24.45 8.86
C GLU A 289 -21.25 24.18 10.36
N ASN A 290 -20.47 23.25 10.88
CA ASN A 290 -20.43 22.97 12.31
C ASN A 290 -19.18 23.65 12.90
N ILE A 291 -19.35 24.36 13.99
CA ILE A 291 -18.24 24.99 14.69
C ILE A 291 -17.77 24.01 15.77
N LEU A 292 -16.49 23.60 15.70
CA LEU A 292 -15.84 22.74 16.68
C LEU A 292 -14.89 23.56 17.54
N ILE A 293 -15.12 23.57 18.84
CA ILE A 293 -14.29 24.30 19.82
C ILE A 293 -13.42 23.30 20.57
N PRO A 294 -12.10 23.30 20.39
CA PRO A 294 -11.22 22.47 21.21
C PRO A 294 -11.07 23.09 22.61
N LEU A 295 -11.48 22.35 23.63
CA LEU A 295 -11.34 22.77 25.03
C LEU A 295 -10.20 21.99 25.67
N LYS A 296 -9.11 22.69 26.05
CA LYS A 296 -8.00 22.08 26.78
C LYS A 296 -8.09 22.44 28.28
N ASP A 297 -8.31 23.70 28.59
CA ASP A 297 -8.32 24.24 29.96
C ASP A 297 -9.60 25.03 30.25
N SER A 298 -9.96 25.11 31.53
CA SER A 298 -11.20 25.77 32.00
C SER A 298 -11.17 27.30 31.91
N GLU A 299 -9.99 27.93 31.90
CA GLU A 299 -9.86 29.38 31.99
C GLU A 299 -10.35 30.14 30.75
N ASN A 300 -10.15 29.59 29.53
CA ASN A 300 -10.51 30.26 28.28
C ASN A 300 -11.80 29.69 27.64
N THR A 301 -12.52 28.83 28.37
CA THR A 301 -13.71 28.14 27.83
C THR A 301 -14.84 29.10 27.48
N ASP A 302 -15.11 30.06 28.34
CA ASP A 302 -16.21 31.03 28.15
C ASP A 302 -15.92 32.00 27.01
N GLU A 303 -14.67 32.41 26.82
CA GLU A 303 -14.24 33.28 25.71
C GLU A 303 -14.35 32.56 24.37
N LEU A 304 -13.92 31.31 24.29
CA LEU A 304 -14.03 30.49 23.10
C LEU A 304 -15.48 30.20 22.71
N ILE A 305 -16.34 29.98 23.72
CA ILE A 305 -17.80 29.81 23.51
C ILE A 305 -18.40 31.10 22.99
N ASN A 306 -18.09 32.25 23.60
CA ASN A 306 -18.60 33.55 23.16
C ASN A 306 -18.14 33.90 21.75
N LEU A 307 -16.85 33.65 21.43
CA LEU A 307 -16.32 33.85 20.11
C LEU A 307 -17.03 32.97 19.07
N SER A 308 -17.30 31.70 19.39
CA SER A 308 -18.01 30.79 18.49
C SER A 308 -19.46 31.19 18.25
N VAL A 309 -20.12 31.78 19.24
CA VAL A 309 -21.49 32.32 19.09
C VAL A 309 -21.48 33.58 18.22
N LEU A 310 -20.42 34.42 18.32
CA LEU A 310 -20.25 35.60 17.47
C LEU A 310 -19.99 35.23 15.99
N ILE A 311 -19.22 34.19 15.75
CA ILE A 311 -18.89 33.70 14.40
C ILE A 311 -20.09 32.96 13.76
N LYS A 312 -21.00 32.45 14.59
CA LYS A 312 -22.18 31.72 14.11
C LYS A 312 -23.13 32.66 13.35
N ARG A 313 -23.34 32.40 12.06
CA ARG A 313 -24.34 33.11 11.24
C ARG A 313 -25.75 32.94 11.80
N LYS A 314 -26.52 34.02 11.89
CA LYS A 314 -27.89 34.02 12.43
C LYS A 314 -28.86 33.13 11.63
N ASP A 315 -28.62 32.93 10.34
CA ASP A 315 -29.49 32.17 9.45
C ASP A 315 -29.16 30.66 9.37
N ASN A 316 -28.14 30.21 10.06
CA ASN A 316 -27.65 28.86 9.90
C ASN A 316 -28.02 28.02 11.12
N ARG A 317 -28.75 26.91 10.91
CA ARG A 317 -29.03 25.89 11.94
C ARG A 317 -27.75 25.05 12.27
N THR A 318 -26.59 25.70 12.35
CA THR A 318 -25.30 25.08 12.62
C THR A 318 -25.19 24.68 14.08
N GLY A 319 -24.69 23.45 14.30
CA GLY A 319 -24.34 22.99 15.64
C GLY A 319 -22.99 23.56 16.07
N VAL A 320 -22.90 24.04 17.30
CA VAL A 320 -21.63 24.33 17.97
C VAL A 320 -21.28 23.12 18.82
N TYR A 321 -20.11 22.57 18.64
CA TYR A 321 -19.63 21.38 19.34
C TYR A 321 -18.39 21.73 20.15
N ALA A 322 -18.37 21.33 21.42
CA ALA A 322 -17.20 21.41 22.26
C ALA A 322 -16.47 20.08 22.27
N LEU A 323 -15.17 20.08 21.95
CA LEU A 323 -14.32 18.90 21.95
C LEU A 323 -13.33 18.97 23.10
N ASN A 324 -13.38 18.00 24.00
CA ASN A 324 -12.35 17.79 25.01
C ASN A 324 -11.66 16.44 24.75
N VAL A 325 -10.33 16.47 24.62
CA VAL A 325 -9.50 15.28 24.46
C VAL A 325 -8.91 14.90 25.80
N ILE A 326 -9.31 13.74 26.32
CA ILE A 326 -8.82 13.19 27.59
C ILE A 326 -7.70 12.19 27.28
N ASN A 327 -6.50 12.47 27.79
CA ASN A 327 -5.39 11.51 27.69
C ASN A 327 -5.49 10.52 28.85
N ASN A 328 -5.81 9.26 28.57
CA ASN A 328 -5.96 8.19 29.57
C ASN A 328 -4.66 7.82 30.31
N GLN A 329 -3.52 8.37 29.93
CA GLN A 329 -2.24 8.10 30.61
C GLN A 329 -2.02 8.99 31.85
N GLU A 330 -2.80 10.06 32.02
CA GLU A 330 -2.69 11.00 33.14
C GLU A 330 -3.98 11.11 34.00
N SER A 331 -4.89 10.15 33.91
CA SER A 331 -6.17 10.23 34.59
C SER A 331 -6.03 9.97 36.09
N ASP A 332 -5.85 11.06 36.85
CA ASP A 332 -6.22 11.13 38.27
C ASP A 332 -7.77 11.07 38.35
N PRO A 333 -8.37 10.07 39.03
CA PRO A 333 -9.83 9.94 39.15
C PRO A 333 -10.53 11.14 39.80
N SER A 334 -9.79 11.97 40.51
CA SER A 334 -10.28 13.21 41.14
C SER A 334 -10.47 14.36 40.14
N ALA A 335 -9.62 14.44 39.12
CA ALA A 335 -9.69 15.43 38.04
C ALA A 335 -10.90 15.23 37.13
N ASP A 336 -11.27 13.99 36.88
CA ASP A 336 -12.42 13.62 36.00
C ASP A 336 -13.76 14.02 36.67
N ARG A 337 -13.89 13.86 37.99
CA ARG A 337 -15.08 14.32 38.74
C ARG A 337 -15.22 15.83 38.76
N SER A 338 -14.13 16.58 38.86
CA SER A 338 -14.12 18.02 38.82
C SER A 338 -14.50 18.58 37.47
N ARG A 339 -13.98 17.98 36.39
CA ARG A 339 -14.29 18.37 35.02
C ARG A 339 -15.73 18.04 34.64
N THR A 340 -16.25 16.89 35.05
CA THR A 340 -17.66 16.53 34.84
C THR A 340 -18.61 17.42 35.62
N LYS A 341 -18.25 17.86 36.84
CA LYS A 341 -19.00 18.84 37.61
C LYS A 341 -18.98 20.23 36.96
N PHE A 342 -17.84 20.66 36.40
CA PHE A 342 -17.70 21.91 35.69
C PHE A 342 -18.62 21.96 34.45
N LEU A 343 -18.57 20.93 33.63
CA LEU A 343 -19.44 20.80 32.44
C LEU A 343 -20.93 20.73 32.82
N ARG A 344 -21.32 20.11 33.93
CA ARG A 344 -22.69 20.07 34.45
C ARG A 344 -23.15 21.45 35.02
N ARG A 345 -22.25 22.25 35.58
CA ARG A 345 -22.58 23.59 36.15
C ARG A 345 -22.89 24.62 35.07
N HIS A 346 -22.24 24.52 33.90
CA HIS A 346 -22.52 25.33 32.70
C HIS A 346 -23.68 24.78 31.86
N ASN A 347 -24.22 23.61 32.20
CA ASN A 347 -25.28 22.88 31.46
C ASN A 347 -26.70 23.42 31.78
N ARG A 348 -26.86 24.49 32.48
CA ARG A 348 -28.22 25.10 32.67
C ARG A 348 -28.77 25.78 31.41
N ARG A 349 -27.99 25.84 30.31
CA ARG A 349 -28.47 26.26 28.98
C ARG A 349 -28.24 25.12 27.94
N ARG A 350 -29.06 24.05 28.02
CA ARG A 350 -29.33 23.04 26.96
C ARG A 350 -28.10 22.48 26.22
N LEU A 351 -27.21 21.76 26.87
CA LEU A 351 -26.23 20.87 26.24
C LEU A 351 -26.77 19.44 26.19
N ARG A 352 -26.88 18.85 25.00
CA ARG A 352 -27.11 17.39 24.87
C ARG A 352 -25.76 16.69 24.70
N GLN A 353 -25.50 15.73 25.56
CA GLN A 353 -24.30 14.91 25.54
C GLN A 353 -24.52 13.74 24.57
N THR A 354 -23.68 13.63 23.55
CA THR A 354 -23.65 12.48 22.66
C THR A 354 -22.29 11.80 22.84
N TYR A 355 -22.29 10.60 23.40
CA TYR A 355 -21.09 9.76 23.46
C TYR A 355 -20.90 9.04 22.14
N SER A 356 -19.79 9.26 21.49
CA SER A 356 -19.32 8.43 20.39
C SER A 356 -18.07 7.69 20.85
N SER A 357 -18.20 6.42 21.14
CA SER A 357 -17.05 5.54 21.43
C SER A 357 -16.50 5.04 20.10
N THR A 358 -15.51 5.76 19.55
CA THR A 358 -14.63 5.18 18.55
C THR A 358 -13.49 4.47 19.29
N PRO A 359 -13.01 3.31 18.85
CA PRO A 359 -11.93 2.57 19.52
C PRO A 359 -10.57 3.19 19.20
N CYS A 360 -10.34 4.42 19.63
CA CYS A 360 -9.04 5.03 19.74
C CYS A 360 -8.65 5.05 21.21
N SER A 361 -7.37 4.95 21.51
CA SER A 361 -6.77 4.92 22.85
C SER A 361 -6.97 6.22 23.67
N GLY A 362 -8.03 6.94 23.43
CA GLY A 362 -8.48 8.11 24.15
C GLY A 362 -10.00 8.24 24.09
N THR A 363 -10.65 8.54 25.21
CA THR A 363 -12.09 8.76 25.25
C THR A 363 -12.38 10.15 24.72
N MET A 364 -13.04 10.23 23.55
CA MET A 364 -13.43 11.48 22.91
C MET A 364 -14.88 11.79 23.30
N SER A 365 -15.11 12.88 24.03
CA SER A 365 -16.46 13.34 24.35
C SER A 365 -16.78 14.62 23.57
N THR A 366 -17.84 14.58 22.78
CA THR A 366 -18.36 15.74 22.04
C THR A 366 -19.66 16.20 22.65
N TYR A 367 -19.79 17.51 22.89
CA TYR A 367 -21.00 18.13 23.39
C TYR A 367 -21.62 19.02 22.31
N ARG A 368 -22.91 18.87 22.07
CA ARG A 368 -23.67 19.73 21.17
C ARG A 368 -24.39 20.82 21.97
N MET A 369 -24.13 22.08 21.66
CA MET A 369 -24.90 23.21 22.15
C MET A 369 -26.17 23.40 21.29
N GLN A 370 -27.33 23.41 21.90
CA GLN A 370 -28.57 23.89 21.27
C GLN A 370 -28.80 25.35 21.67
N SER A 371 -28.91 26.22 20.69
CA SER A 371 -29.31 27.63 20.84
C SER A 371 -30.80 27.76 20.99
#